data_dd5392549e414a69f7be2b8f01ea5387
#
_entry.id   dd5392549e414a69f7be2b8f01ea5387
#
_cell.length_a   1.000
_cell.length_b   1.000
_cell.length_c   1.000
_cell.angle_alpha   90.00
_cell.angle_beta   90.00
_cell.angle_gamma   90.00
#
_symmetry.space_group_name_H-M   'P 1'
#
loop_
_entity.id
_entity.type
_entity.pdbx_description
1 polymer ?
#
loop_
_entity_poly.entity_id
_entity_poly.type
_entity_poly.pdbx_seq_one_letter_code
_entity_poly.pdbx_strand_id
1 'polypeptide(L)'
;MKTNIQQYFLILLILFFSINVYSQDSDDIINKVKEKQKLLSDYKADIKIKVNIDFLKVPDVDAKIYYKKPDKFKIVSDGFLMLPKEGFNVSPESFFKEDITSVFVKKEKLNSFQTNVIKIIPNYDQSDLVLSTLWIDDKEFVIRKVESTFKQGGTVVLDFDYDNKYLTYGLPSKLKFTFDLKNMRLPKNFSGFDTPGKKKSDKSPSTTGEIYIIYTNYEINKGINDKIFQDK
;
A
#
# COMPACT_ATOMS: atom_id res chain seq x y z
N MET A 1 -24.10 -9.88 -62.67
CA MET A 1 -23.23 -9.95 -61.47
C MET A 1 -24.14 -9.65 -60.26
N LYS A 2 -24.74 -10.71 -59.67
CA LYS A 2 -25.56 -10.55 -58.48
C LYS A 2 -24.63 -10.61 -57.27
N THR A 3 -24.24 -9.49 -56.74
CA THR A 3 -23.48 -9.39 -55.52
C THR A 3 -24.39 -9.93 -54.39
N ASN A 4 -23.90 -10.96 -53.69
CA ASN A 4 -24.60 -11.63 -52.61
C ASN A 4 -24.68 -10.72 -51.38
N ILE A 5 -25.68 -9.83 -51.34
CA ILE A 5 -25.97 -8.97 -50.17
C ILE A 5 -26.08 -9.80 -48.90
N GLN A 6 -26.58 -11.05 -48.98
CA GLN A 6 -26.59 -11.99 -47.84
C GLN A 6 -25.22 -12.33 -47.28
N GLN A 7 -24.19 -12.43 -48.14
CA GLN A 7 -22.81 -12.69 -47.66
C GLN A 7 -22.23 -11.50 -46.89
N TYR A 8 -22.46 -10.28 -47.33
CA TYR A 8 -22.01 -9.09 -46.62
C TYR A 8 -22.77 -8.88 -45.31
N PHE A 9 -24.05 -9.21 -45.27
CA PHE A 9 -24.83 -9.17 -44.04
C PHE A 9 -24.36 -10.19 -43.00
N LEU A 10 -23.95 -11.40 -43.43
CA LEU A 10 -23.37 -12.41 -42.55
C LEU A 10 -22.00 -12.02 -41.98
N ILE A 11 -21.15 -11.41 -42.81
CA ILE A 11 -19.84 -10.90 -42.40
C ILE A 11 -19.99 -9.73 -41.41
N LEU A 12 -20.96 -8.84 -41.64
CA LEU A 12 -21.26 -7.74 -40.73
C LEU A 12 -21.79 -8.24 -39.38
N LEU A 13 -22.61 -9.29 -39.38
CA LEU A 13 -23.14 -9.92 -38.17
C LEU A 13 -22.06 -10.59 -37.34
N ILE A 14 -21.05 -11.21 -37.99
CA ILE A 14 -19.90 -11.85 -37.33
C ILE A 14 -18.97 -10.78 -36.70
N LEU A 15 -18.80 -9.64 -37.34
CA LEU A 15 -18.03 -8.51 -36.80
C LEU A 15 -18.69 -7.87 -35.56
N PHE A 16 -20.02 -7.90 -35.46
CA PHE A 16 -20.75 -7.38 -34.30
C PHE A 16 -20.67 -8.28 -33.07
N PHE A 17 -20.40 -9.57 -33.23
CA PHE A 17 -20.31 -10.54 -32.13
C PHE A 17 -18.95 -10.63 -31.47
N SER A 18 -17.93 -9.94 -31.97
CA SER A 18 -16.52 -10.10 -31.51
C SER A 18 -16.08 -9.11 -30.45
N ILE A 19 -16.91 -8.21 -29.96
CA ILE A 19 -16.49 -7.21 -28.95
C ILE A 19 -17.13 -7.53 -27.59
N ASN A 20 -16.80 -8.71 -27.05
CA ASN A 20 -16.87 -8.87 -25.60
C ASN A 20 -15.58 -8.28 -25.02
N VAL A 21 -15.46 -6.97 -24.97
CA VAL A 21 -14.50 -6.31 -24.12
C VAL A 21 -14.98 -6.53 -22.69
N TYR A 22 -14.50 -7.59 -22.05
CA TYR A 22 -14.58 -7.70 -20.61
C TYR A 22 -13.71 -6.60 -20.02
N SER A 23 -14.26 -5.41 -19.85
CA SER A 23 -13.70 -4.43 -18.95
C SER A 23 -13.80 -5.05 -17.57
N GLN A 24 -12.67 -5.49 -17.01
CA GLN A 24 -12.64 -5.95 -15.64
C GLN A 24 -12.96 -4.74 -14.76
N ASP A 25 -14.03 -4.83 -14.00
CA ASP A 25 -14.47 -3.73 -13.14
C ASP A 25 -13.47 -3.56 -12.00
N SER A 26 -12.86 -2.37 -11.90
CA SER A 26 -11.95 -2.02 -10.82
C SER A 26 -12.61 -2.11 -9.45
N ASP A 27 -13.92 -1.79 -9.39
CA ASP A 27 -14.69 -1.81 -8.15
C ASP A 27 -14.91 -3.23 -7.65
N ASP A 28 -15.11 -4.21 -8.55
CA ASP A 28 -15.18 -5.62 -8.19
C ASP A 28 -13.89 -6.12 -7.53
N ILE A 29 -12.74 -5.74 -8.08
CA ILE A 29 -11.44 -6.13 -7.53
C ILE A 29 -11.24 -5.49 -6.15
N ILE A 30 -11.53 -4.19 -6.02
CA ILE A 30 -11.44 -3.45 -4.76
C ILE A 30 -12.37 -4.05 -3.72
N ASN A 31 -13.59 -4.41 -4.10
CA ASN A 31 -14.55 -5.03 -3.19
C ASN A 31 -14.03 -6.37 -2.66
N LYS A 32 -13.40 -7.20 -3.49
CA LYS A 32 -12.77 -8.46 -3.03
C LYS A 32 -11.62 -8.23 -2.04
N VAL A 33 -10.83 -7.17 -2.21
CA VAL A 33 -9.83 -6.76 -1.20
C VAL A 33 -10.51 -6.36 0.11
N LYS A 34 -11.56 -5.54 0.04
CA LYS A 34 -12.34 -5.11 1.21
C LYS A 34 -13.02 -6.27 1.94
N GLU A 35 -13.49 -7.31 1.22
CA GLU A 35 -14.11 -8.49 1.83
C GLU A 35 -13.16 -9.22 2.80
N LYS A 36 -11.88 -9.38 2.44
CA LYS A 36 -10.90 -9.96 3.37
C LYS A 36 -10.80 -9.16 4.67
N GLN A 37 -10.85 -7.86 4.57
CA GLN A 37 -10.78 -6.96 5.73
C GLN A 37 -12.04 -7.00 6.59
N LYS A 38 -13.19 -7.34 6.01
CA LYS A 38 -14.43 -7.53 6.80
C LYS A 38 -14.31 -8.65 7.84
N LEU A 39 -13.41 -9.62 7.63
CA LEU A 39 -13.12 -10.70 8.58
C LEU A 39 -12.38 -10.22 9.84
N LEU A 40 -11.80 -9.01 9.81
CA LEU A 40 -11.09 -8.41 10.94
C LEU A 40 -12.05 -7.53 11.74
N SER A 41 -12.15 -7.76 13.04
CA SER A 41 -12.72 -6.81 14.01
C SER A 41 -11.62 -6.02 14.70
N ASP A 42 -10.55 -6.71 15.07
CA ASP A 42 -9.37 -6.16 15.70
C ASP A 42 -8.15 -7.07 15.46
N TYR A 43 -6.97 -6.52 15.59
CA TYR A 43 -5.74 -7.30 15.73
C TYR A 43 -4.68 -6.55 16.54
N LYS A 44 -3.82 -7.34 17.16
CA LYS A 44 -2.56 -6.90 17.74
C LYS A 44 -1.44 -7.69 17.08
N ALA A 45 -0.30 -7.04 16.82
CA ALA A 45 0.89 -7.72 16.32
C ALA A 45 2.15 -7.13 16.95
N ASP A 46 3.14 -7.98 17.18
CA ASP A 46 4.50 -7.53 17.44
C ASP A 46 5.13 -7.13 16.10
N ILE A 47 5.86 -6.01 16.09
CA ILE A 47 6.55 -5.54 14.90
C ILE A 47 8.00 -5.20 15.20
N LYS A 48 8.85 -5.42 14.21
CA LYS A 48 10.22 -4.89 14.18
C LYS A 48 10.34 -3.88 13.04
N ILE A 49 10.80 -2.68 13.38
CA ILE A 49 11.00 -1.58 12.43
C ILE A 49 12.50 -1.43 12.21
N LYS A 50 12.90 -1.46 10.94
CA LYS A 50 14.27 -1.24 10.48
C LYS A 50 14.29 -0.07 9.52
N VAL A 51 15.18 0.88 9.77
CA VAL A 51 15.38 2.05 8.91
C VAL A 51 16.72 1.93 8.20
N ASN A 52 16.69 1.98 6.88
CA ASN A 52 17.86 1.91 6.02
C ASN A 52 17.99 3.23 5.24
N ILE A 53 18.85 4.09 5.72
CA ILE A 53 19.21 5.37 5.10
C ILE A 53 20.73 5.50 5.16
N ASP A 54 21.39 5.64 4.01
CA ASP A 54 22.85 5.52 3.86
C ASP A 54 23.67 6.38 4.82
N PHE A 55 23.18 7.57 5.17
CA PHE A 55 23.90 8.51 6.03
C PHE A 55 23.44 8.51 7.49
N LEU A 56 22.47 7.65 7.85
CA LEU A 56 21.84 7.64 9.17
C LEU A 56 21.87 6.23 9.77
N LYS A 57 22.50 6.08 10.92
CA LYS A 57 22.45 4.83 11.68
C LYS A 57 21.30 4.89 12.68
N VAL A 58 20.24 4.18 12.38
CA VAL A 58 19.07 4.04 13.27
C VAL A 58 19.07 2.63 13.82
N PRO A 59 18.96 2.43 15.14
CA PRO A 59 18.80 1.10 15.70
C PRO A 59 17.44 0.52 15.30
N ASP A 60 17.36 -0.80 15.17
CA ASP A 60 16.10 -1.50 15.04
C ASP A 60 15.21 -1.21 16.26
N VAL A 61 13.92 -1.02 16.03
CA VAL A 61 12.94 -0.75 17.09
C VAL A 61 11.89 -1.86 17.13
N ASP A 62 11.70 -2.44 18.30
CA ASP A 62 10.59 -3.35 18.55
C ASP A 62 9.38 -2.56 19.05
N ALA A 63 8.21 -2.86 18.53
CA ALA A 63 6.97 -2.17 18.86
C ALA A 63 5.76 -3.13 18.78
N LYS A 64 4.60 -2.63 19.19
CA LYS A 64 3.31 -3.33 19.06
C LYS A 64 2.35 -2.47 18.26
N ILE A 65 1.66 -3.09 17.32
CA ILE A 65 0.54 -2.47 16.61
C ILE A 65 -0.76 -2.97 17.22
N TYR A 66 -1.69 -2.05 17.38
CA TYR A 66 -3.08 -2.31 17.75
C TYR A 66 -3.99 -1.70 16.71
N TYR A 67 -4.91 -2.49 16.20
CA TYR A 67 -5.96 -2.06 15.29
C TYR A 67 -7.32 -2.54 15.78
N LYS A 68 -8.33 -1.68 15.71
CA LYS A 68 -9.72 -2.04 15.99
C LYS A 68 -10.65 -1.23 15.10
N LYS A 69 -11.57 -1.91 14.43
CA LYS A 69 -12.57 -1.25 13.61
C LYS A 69 -13.38 -0.21 14.38
N PRO A 70 -13.86 0.84 13.69
CA PRO A 70 -13.70 1.07 12.24
C PRO A 70 -12.34 1.66 11.86
N ASP A 71 -11.63 2.38 12.75
CA ASP A 71 -10.49 3.22 12.38
C ASP A 71 -9.47 3.41 13.51
N LYS A 72 -9.61 2.70 14.64
CA LYS A 72 -8.68 2.83 15.75
C LYS A 72 -7.37 2.14 15.43
N PHE A 73 -6.29 2.92 15.45
CA PHE A 73 -4.94 2.43 15.19
C PHE A 73 -3.95 3.06 16.17
N LYS A 74 -3.07 2.24 16.75
CA LYS A 74 -2.02 2.72 17.65
C LYS A 74 -0.77 1.86 17.52
N ILE A 75 0.38 2.52 17.51
CA ILE A 75 1.68 1.89 17.66
C ILE A 75 2.23 2.25 19.03
N VAL A 76 2.68 1.25 19.77
CA VAL A 76 3.30 1.41 21.08
C VAL A 76 4.73 0.87 21.02
N SER A 77 5.70 1.68 21.40
CA SER A 77 7.12 1.33 21.43
C SER A 77 7.77 1.95 22.65
N ASP A 78 8.76 1.27 23.22
CA ASP A 78 9.61 1.81 24.28
C ASP A 78 10.75 2.69 23.70
N GLY A 79 10.94 2.68 22.38
CA GLY A 79 11.95 3.44 21.66
C GLY A 79 11.38 4.62 20.87
N PHE A 80 12.27 5.45 20.37
CA PHE A 80 11.90 6.55 19.47
C PHE A 80 11.46 6.00 18.11
N LEU A 81 10.20 6.21 17.76
CA LEU A 81 9.65 5.81 16.46
C LEU A 81 9.92 6.89 15.42
N MET A 82 10.78 6.58 14.45
CA MET A 82 11.00 7.41 13.26
C MET A 82 9.93 7.16 12.18
N LEU A 83 8.68 7.11 12.59
CA LEU A 83 7.56 6.94 11.65
C LEU A 83 6.87 8.29 11.47
N PRO A 84 6.50 8.69 10.25
CA PRO A 84 5.65 9.85 10.05
C PRO A 84 4.37 9.69 10.87
N LYS A 85 4.04 10.67 11.71
CA LYS A 85 2.81 10.62 12.53
C LYS A 85 1.54 10.55 11.69
N GLU A 86 1.61 11.09 10.48
CA GLU A 86 0.51 11.14 9.52
C GLU A 86 0.77 10.12 8.42
N GLY A 87 -0.14 9.16 8.23
CA GLY A 87 -0.13 8.25 7.09
C GLY A 87 0.43 6.84 7.34
N PHE A 88 0.76 6.46 8.57
CA PHE A 88 1.25 5.09 8.84
C PHE A 88 0.14 4.05 9.07
N ASN A 89 -1.10 4.42 8.88
CA ASN A 89 -2.16 3.42 8.75
C ASN A 89 -2.08 2.81 7.35
N VAL A 90 -1.14 1.88 7.18
CA VAL A 90 -0.95 1.09 5.96
C VAL A 90 -1.89 -0.12 5.90
N SER A 91 -3.00 -0.07 6.64
CA SER A 91 -4.06 -1.03 6.42
C SER A 91 -4.58 -0.88 5.00
N PRO A 92 -4.86 -1.97 4.27
CA PRO A 92 -5.42 -1.88 2.93
C PRO A 92 -6.69 -1.01 2.85
N GLU A 93 -7.48 -0.93 3.94
CA GLU A 93 -8.65 -0.04 4.03
C GLU A 93 -8.29 1.44 3.87
N SER A 94 -7.10 1.86 4.31
CA SER A 94 -6.70 3.27 4.24
C SER A 94 -6.61 3.79 2.81
N PHE A 95 -6.36 2.91 1.84
CA PHE A 95 -6.31 3.27 0.42
C PHE A 95 -7.69 3.45 -0.21
N PHE A 96 -8.77 3.04 0.47
CA PHE A 96 -10.14 3.04 -0.06
C PHE A 96 -11.14 3.78 0.82
N LYS A 97 -10.67 4.58 1.79
CA LYS A 97 -11.54 5.26 2.78
C LYS A 97 -12.31 6.45 2.23
N GLU A 98 -11.76 7.09 1.23
CA GLU A 98 -12.25 8.39 0.75
C GLU A 98 -13.06 8.23 -0.52
N ASP A 99 -13.77 9.29 -0.90
CA ASP A 99 -14.40 9.37 -2.22
C ASP A 99 -13.30 9.35 -3.28
N ILE A 100 -13.28 8.26 -4.05
CA ILE A 100 -12.23 7.95 -5.02
C ILE A 100 -12.83 7.51 -6.36
N THR A 101 -12.14 7.85 -7.42
CA THR A 101 -12.33 7.22 -8.73
C THR A 101 -11.31 6.11 -8.90
N SER A 102 -11.77 4.91 -9.22
CA SER A 102 -10.91 3.77 -9.52
C SER A 102 -10.91 3.47 -11.02
N VAL A 103 -9.73 3.12 -11.55
CA VAL A 103 -9.57 2.78 -12.98
C VAL A 103 -8.71 1.53 -13.11
N PHE A 104 -9.26 0.47 -13.71
CA PHE A 104 -8.48 -0.69 -14.12
C PHE A 104 -7.57 -0.30 -15.29
N VAL A 105 -6.26 -0.59 -15.18
CA VAL A 105 -5.28 -0.24 -16.20
C VAL A 105 -4.90 -1.44 -17.04
N LYS A 106 -4.45 -2.52 -16.39
CA LYS A 106 -3.96 -3.74 -17.05
C LYS A 106 -3.78 -4.88 -16.06
N LYS A 107 -3.55 -6.08 -16.61
CA LYS A 107 -2.91 -7.17 -15.87
C LYS A 107 -1.40 -7.11 -16.08
N GLU A 108 -0.64 -7.32 -15.02
CA GLU A 108 0.82 -7.27 -15.06
C GLU A 108 1.42 -8.31 -14.12
N LYS A 109 2.53 -8.90 -14.52
CA LYS A 109 3.29 -9.80 -13.66
C LYS A 109 4.24 -8.98 -12.78
N LEU A 110 4.00 -9.00 -11.47
CA LEU A 110 4.88 -8.41 -10.46
C LEU A 110 5.64 -9.53 -9.74
N ASN A 111 6.94 -9.67 -10.01
CA ASN A 111 7.75 -10.80 -9.56
C ASN A 111 7.14 -12.15 -9.98
N SER A 112 6.70 -12.98 -9.03
CA SER A 112 6.04 -14.28 -9.28
C SER A 112 4.52 -14.20 -9.35
N PHE A 113 3.90 -13.05 -9.08
CA PHE A 113 2.47 -12.90 -8.97
C PHE A 113 1.85 -12.25 -10.22
N GLN A 114 0.72 -12.79 -10.70
CA GLN A 114 -0.13 -12.05 -11.63
C GLN A 114 -0.92 -11.02 -10.83
N THR A 115 -0.95 -9.79 -11.29
CA THR A 115 -1.62 -8.69 -10.60
C THR A 115 -2.55 -7.91 -11.51
N ASN A 116 -3.61 -7.39 -10.92
CA ASN A 116 -4.45 -6.38 -11.51
C ASN A 116 -3.91 -5.01 -11.11
N VAL A 117 -3.58 -4.18 -12.08
CA VAL A 117 -3.10 -2.81 -11.85
C VAL A 117 -4.27 -1.86 -11.89
N ILE A 118 -4.51 -1.18 -10.76
CA ILE A 118 -5.61 -0.23 -10.59
C ILE A 118 -5.02 1.12 -10.19
N LYS A 119 -5.50 2.19 -10.82
CA LYS A 119 -5.25 3.57 -10.39
C LYS A 119 -6.39 4.07 -9.53
N ILE A 120 -6.05 4.78 -8.47
CA ILE A 120 -6.96 5.42 -7.54
C ILE A 120 -6.68 6.92 -7.54
N ILE A 121 -7.70 7.71 -7.80
CA ILE A 121 -7.65 9.16 -7.86
C ILE A 121 -8.64 9.70 -6.82
N PRO A 122 -8.20 10.49 -5.83
CA PRO A 122 -9.11 11.16 -4.90
C PRO A 122 -10.01 12.16 -5.63
N ASN A 123 -11.30 12.21 -5.27
CA ASN A 123 -12.29 13.10 -5.90
C ASN A 123 -12.41 14.47 -5.20
N TYR A 124 -11.56 14.77 -4.21
CA TYR A 124 -11.64 16.02 -3.45
C TYR A 124 -10.33 16.81 -3.55
N ASP A 125 -10.47 18.11 -3.75
CA ASP A 125 -9.36 19.03 -4.06
C ASP A 125 -8.33 19.21 -2.92
N GLN A 126 -8.73 18.96 -1.67
CA GLN A 126 -7.90 19.13 -0.49
C GLN A 126 -6.99 17.93 -0.22
N SER A 127 -7.08 16.84 -1.01
CA SER A 127 -6.18 15.71 -0.88
C SER A 127 -4.75 16.10 -1.20
N ASP A 128 -3.81 15.72 -0.35
CA ASP A 128 -2.38 15.76 -0.66
C ASP A 128 -1.99 14.64 -1.62
N LEU A 129 -2.75 13.55 -1.65
CA LEU A 129 -2.59 12.46 -2.60
C LEU A 129 -3.09 12.90 -3.98
N VAL A 130 -2.24 12.76 -4.98
CA VAL A 130 -2.60 13.03 -6.40
C VAL A 130 -3.11 11.76 -7.06
N LEU A 131 -2.40 10.65 -6.85
CA LEU A 131 -2.66 9.38 -7.51
C LEU A 131 -2.02 8.25 -6.73
N SER A 132 -2.70 7.11 -6.62
CA SER A 132 -2.10 5.84 -6.23
C SER A 132 -2.26 4.81 -7.35
N THR A 133 -1.21 4.04 -7.60
CA THR A 133 -1.26 2.84 -8.44
C THR A 133 -1.10 1.62 -7.55
N LEU A 134 -2.05 0.69 -7.64
CA LEU A 134 -2.08 -0.52 -6.82
C LEU A 134 -1.88 -1.74 -7.72
N TRP A 135 -1.01 -2.65 -7.30
CA TRP A 135 -0.85 -3.99 -7.85
C TRP A 135 -1.53 -4.98 -6.92
N ILE A 136 -2.68 -5.49 -7.31
CA ILE A 136 -3.50 -6.39 -6.52
C ILE A 136 -3.36 -7.81 -7.10
N ASP A 137 -2.95 -8.77 -6.27
CA ASP A 137 -2.88 -10.18 -6.64
C ASP A 137 -4.21 -10.66 -7.23
N ASP A 138 -4.19 -11.29 -8.41
CA ASP A 138 -5.40 -11.68 -9.13
C ASP A 138 -6.09 -12.92 -8.55
N LYS A 139 -5.41 -13.68 -7.69
CA LYS A 139 -5.93 -14.88 -7.03
C LYS A 139 -6.32 -14.59 -5.58
N GLU A 140 -5.39 -13.98 -4.87
CA GLU A 140 -5.54 -13.77 -3.44
C GLU A 140 -6.22 -12.46 -3.07
N PHE A 141 -6.40 -11.53 -4.01
CA PHE A 141 -7.00 -10.22 -3.78
C PHE A 141 -6.38 -9.49 -2.58
N VAL A 142 -5.04 -9.49 -2.52
CA VAL A 142 -4.25 -8.70 -1.58
C VAL A 142 -3.38 -7.71 -2.35
N ILE A 143 -3.10 -6.58 -1.74
CA ILE A 143 -2.25 -5.55 -2.34
C ILE A 143 -0.79 -5.99 -2.23
N ARG A 144 -0.09 -6.20 -3.35
CA ARG A 144 1.32 -6.54 -3.38
C ARG A 144 2.22 -5.31 -3.41
N LYS A 145 1.77 -4.25 -4.09
CA LYS A 145 2.51 -2.99 -4.19
C LYS A 145 1.55 -1.82 -4.29
N VAL A 146 1.94 -0.70 -3.71
CA VAL A 146 1.30 0.60 -3.91
C VAL A 146 2.38 1.61 -4.28
N GLU A 147 2.10 2.43 -5.27
CA GLU A 147 2.90 3.59 -5.61
C GLU A 147 2.01 4.83 -5.54
N SER A 148 2.29 5.72 -4.61
CA SER A 148 1.50 6.92 -4.34
C SER A 148 2.30 8.18 -4.62
N THR A 149 1.72 9.09 -5.39
CA THR A 149 2.30 10.41 -5.69
C THR A 149 1.53 11.49 -4.94
N PHE A 150 2.25 12.34 -4.22
CA PHE A 150 1.71 13.42 -3.41
C PHE A 150 2.04 14.78 -4.03
N LYS A 151 1.17 15.79 -3.79
CA LYS A 151 1.39 17.20 -4.22
C LYS A 151 2.70 17.76 -3.64
N GLN A 152 2.96 17.42 -2.39
CA GLN A 152 4.21 17.75 -1.70
C GLN A 152 4.79 16.45 -1.13
N GLY A 153 6.05 16.15 -1.43
CA GLY A 153 6.72 14.95 -0.90
C GLY A 153 7.08 13.88 -1.92
N GLY A 154 6.70 14.06 -3.19
CA GLY A 154 7.11 13.15 -4.27
C GLY A 154 6.36 11.83 -4.28
N THR A 155 7.03 10.76 -4.70
CA THR A 155 6.47 9.42 -4.82
C THR A 155 6.96 8.51 -3.70
N VAL A 156 6.04 7.75 -3.16
CA VAL A 156 6.25 6.75 -2.12
C VAL A 156 5.86 5.38 -2.67
N VAL A 157 6.66 4.37 -2.39
CA VAL A 157 6.39 2.98 -2.78
C VAL A 157 6.27 2.12 -1.53
N LEU A 158 5.22 1.30 -1.50
CA LEU A 158 4.95 0.30 -0.48
C LEU A 158 4.94 -1.08 -1.14
N ASP A 159 5.80 -2.00 -0.69
CA ASP A 159 5.79 -3.40 -1.11
C ASP A 159 5.33 -4.26 0.06
N PHE A 160 4.42 -5.21 -0.20
CA PHE A 160 3.81 -6.07 0.81
C PHE A 160 4.14 -7.53 0.56
N ASP A 161 4.69 -8.19 1.57
CA ASP A 161 4.85 -9.64 1.62
C ASP A 161 3.83 -10.24 2.58
N TYR A 162 3.38 -11.46 2.30
CA TYR A 162 2.35 -12.15 3.08
C TYR A 162 2.77 -13.59 3.37
N ASP A 163 2.54 -14.01 4.62
CA ASP A 163 2.58 -15.43 5.00
C ASP A 163 1.20 -16.05 4.80
N ASN A 164 1.16 -17.30 4.35
CA ASN A 164 -0.08 -18.05 4.12
C ASN A 164 -1.00 -18.06 5.34
N LYS A 165 -0.41 -18.07 6.54
CA LYS A 165 -1.14 -18.09 7.82
C LYS A 165 -2.11 -16.91 7.99
N TYR A 166 -1.75 -15.73 7.46
CA TYR A 166 -2.51 -14.50 7.66
C TYR A 166 -3.11 -13.94 6.37
N LEU A 167 -2.86 -14.62 5.26
CA LEU A 167 -3.27 -14.21 3.92
C LEU A 167 -4.81 -14.10 3.79
N THR A 168 -5.54 -14.98 4.48
CA THR A 168 -7.02 -14.94 4.50
C THR A 168 -7.55 -13.60 5.02
N TYR A 169 -6.85 -12.99 5.95
CA TYR A 169 -7.21 -11.69 6.52
C TYR A 169 -6.60 -10.50 5.76
N GLY A 170 -5.78 -10.77 4.75
CA GLY A 170 -5.03 -9.72 4.06
C GLY A 170 -4.00 -9.01 4.94
N LEU A 171 -3.50 -9.67 5.99
CA LEU A 171 -2.49 -9.12 6.90
C LEU A 171 -1.08 -9.44 6.42
N PRO A 172 -0.22 -8.44 6.23
CA PRO A 172 1.13 -8.64 5.71
C PRO A 172 2.06 -9.25 6.79
N SER A 173 3.05 -10.02 6.34
CA SER A 173 4.16 -10.45 7.19
C SER A 173 5.32 -9.44 7.17
N LYS A 174 5.40 -8.65 6.08
CA LYS A 174 6.40 -7.61 5.94
C LYS A 174 5.88 -6.49 5.04
N LEU A 175 6.22 -5.27 5.39
CA LEU A 175 6.03 -4.08 4.59
C LEU A 175 7.39 -3.42 4.36
N LYS A 176 7.67 -3.06 3.11
CA LYS A 176 8.79 -2.20 2.75
C LYS A 176 8.24 -0.87 2.25
N PHE A 177 8.67 0.19 2.87
CA PHE A 177 8.35 1.57 2.50
C PHE A 177 9.59 2.20 1.87
N THR A 178 9.48 2.69 0.63
CA THR A 178 10.57 3.34 -0.10
C THR A 178 10.15 4.77 -0.45
N PHE A 179 11.01 5.74 -0.19
CA PHE A 179 10.75 7.16 -0.38
C PHE A 179 11.98 7.93 -0.83
N ASP A 180 11.77 9.07 -1.52
CA ASP A 180 12.85 9.96 -1.92
C ASP A 180 13.16 10.95 -0.80
N LEU A 181 14.40 10.90 -0.32
CA LEU A 181 14.91 11.77 0.75
C LEU A 181 14.96 13.26 0.36
N LYS A 182 15.09 13.58 -0.94
CA LYS A 182 15.14 14.97 -1.41
C LYS A 182 13.81 15.69 -1.23
N ASN A 183 12.74 14.95 -1.29
CA ASN A 183 11.37 15.46 -1.23
C ASN A 183 10.75 15.34 0.17
N MET A 184 11.42 14.67 1.10
CA MET A 184 10.92 14.47 2.46
C MET A 184 11.34 15.63 3.35
N ARG A 185 10.36 16.33 3.93
CA ARG A 185 10.61 17.27 5.04
C ARG A 185 10.83 16.44 6.31
N LEU A 186 12.09 16.13 6.61
CA LEU A 186 12.41 15.51 7.89
C LEU A 186 12.01 16.46 9.03
N PRO A 187 11.41 15.97 10.13
CA PRO A 187 11.06 16.79 11.27
C PRO A 187 12.31 17.55 11.78
N LYS A 188 12.15 18.82 12.19
CA LYS A 188 13.27 19.65 12.68
C LYS A 188 14.03 19.03 13.86
N ASN A 189 13.42 18.10 14.58
CA ASN A 189 14.03 17.37 15.71
C ASN A 189 14.89 16.19 15.25
N PHE A 190 15.06 15.97 13.96
CA PHE A 190 15.97 14.97 13.39
C PHE A 190 17.44 15.34 13.54
N SER A 191 17.73 16.58 13.89
CA SER A 191 19.11 17.09 14.09
C SER A 191 19.79 16.59 15.36
N GLY A 192 19.14 15.75 16.18
CA GLY A 192 19.74 15.16 17.39
C GLY A 192 20.61 13.94 17.17
N PHE A 193 20.69 13.43 15.95
CA PHE A 193 21.67 12.42 15.57
C PHE A 193 22.86 13.15 14.96
N ASP A 194 24.00 13.12 15.67
CA ASP A 194 25.27 13.61 15.16
C ASP A 194 25.46 13.09 13.72
N THR A 195 25.38 14.00 12.76
CA THR A 195 25.81 13.72 11.41
C THR A 195 27.31 13.40 11.52
N PRO A 196 27.75 12.14 11.31
CA PRO A 196 29.17 11.85 11.31
C PRO A 196 29.80 12.75 10.25
N GLY A 197 30.80 13.55 10.68
CA GLY A 197 31.43 14.55 9.85
C GLY A 197 31.70 14.04 8.44
N LYS A 198 31.45 14.88 7.44
CA LYS A 198 31.65 14.66 6.01
C LYS A 198 32.93 13.88 5.71
N LYS A 199 32.88 12.56 5.78
CA LYS A 199 33.82 11.75 5.02
C LYS A 199 33.34 11.76 3.59
N LYS A 200 34.07 12.41 2.70
CA LYS A 200 33.93 12.29 1.27
C LYS A 200 33.99 10.82 0.91
N SER A 201 32.85 10.15 0.76
CA SER A 201 32.76 8.89 0.05
C SER A 201 32.56 9.25 -1.42
N ASP A 202 33.35 8.68 -2.30
CA ASP A 202 33.28 8.89 -3.77
C ASP A 202 32.00 8.33 -4.41
N LYS A 203 31.03 7.89 -3.62
CA LYS A 203 29.69 7.50 -4.09
C LYS A 203 28.72 8.63 -3.74
N SER A 204 28.04 9.17 -4.74
CA SER A 204 26.88 10.04 -4.52
C SER A 204 25.94 9.36 -3.52
N PRO A 205 25.57 10.02 -2.40
CA PRO A 205 24.68 9.38 -1.43
C PRO A 205 23.37 9.00 -2.14
N SER A 206 22.86 7.80 -1.82
CA SER A 206 21.52 7.39 -2.26
C SER A 206 20.52 8.47 -1.86
N THR A 207 19.67 8.85 -2.79
CA THR A 207 18.58 9.81 -2.52
C THR A 207 17.35 9.13 -1.95
N THR A 208 17.42 7.81 -1.77
CA THR A 208 16.29 6.96 -1.39
C THR A 208 16.48 6.41 0.01
N GLY A 209 15.45 6.52 0.84
CA GLY A 209 15.36 5.86 2.14
C GLY A 209 14.40 4.68 2.11
N GLU A 210 14.67 3.68 2.93
CA GLU A 210 13.82 2.50 3.07
C GLU A 210 13.49 2.27 4.54
N ILE A 211 12.23 1.92 4.82
CA ILE A 211 11.79 1.45 6.13
C ILE A 211 11.16 0.08 5.95
N TYR A 212 11.56 -0.87 6.77
CA TYR A 212 10.98 -2.21 6.81
C TYR A 212 10.19 -2.37 8.09
N ILE A 213 8.97 -2.88 7.99
CA ILE A 213 8.16 -3.31 9.12
C ILE A 213 7.94 -4.80 8.97
N ILE A 214 8.43 -5.58 9.91
CA ILE A 214 8.29 -7.03 9.96
C ILE A 214 7.27 -7.35 11.04
N TYR A 215 6.20 -8.02 10.67
CA TYR A 215 5.10 -8.36 11.56
C TYR A 215 5.24 -9.79 12.06
N THR A 216 5.05 -9.97 13.36
CA THR A 216 5.04 -11.29 14.01
C THR A 216 3.92 -11.36 15.05
N ASN A 217 3.61 -12.58 15.49
CA ASN A 217 2.70 -12.82 16.63
C ASN A 217 1.34 -12.11 16.52
N TYR A 218 0.68 -12.22 15.37
CA TYR A 218 -0.67 -11.68 15.22
C TYR A 218 -1.66 -12.38 16.17
N GLU A 219 -2.35 -11.58 16.97
CA GLU A 219 -3.54 -11.97 17.74
C GLU A 219 -4.75 -11.31 17.05
N ILE A 220 -5.60 -12.11 16.40
CA ILE A 220 -6.69 -11.64 15.53
C ILE A 220 -8.03 -11.89 16.21
N ASN A 221 -8.92 -10.87 16.23
CA ASN A 221 -10.29 -10.95 16.74
C ASN A 221 -10.36 -11.46 18.20
N LYS A 222 -9.45 -10.98 19.06
CA LYS A 222 -9.40 -11.34 20.49
C LYS A 222 -10.08 -10.30 21.38
N GLY A 223 -10.50 -9.19 20.81
CA GLY A 223 -11.05 -8.04 21.53
C GLY A 223 -9.95 -7.16 22.13
N ILE A 224 -9.87 -5.93 21.68
CA ILE A 224 -8.93 -4.95 22.20
C ILE A 224 -9.68 -3.93 23.04
N ASN A 225 -9.18 -3.67 24.28
CA ASN A 225 -9.75 -2.67 25.16
C ASN A 225 -9.54 -1.26 24.59
N ASP A 226 -10.58 -0.47 24.53
CA ASP A 226 -10.55 0.88 23.99
C ASP A 226 -9.62 1.83 24.74
N LYS A 227 -9.30 1.57 25.99
CA LYS A 227 -8.32 2.33 26.76
C LYS A 227 -6.93 2.36 26.13
N ILE A 228 -6.59 1.35 25.31
CA ILE A 228 -5.30 1.30 24.60
C ILE A 228 -5.16 2.45 23.62
N PHE A 229 -6.27 2.89 23.02
CA PHE A 229 -6.29 3.95 22.00
C PHE A 229 -6.40 5.38 22.59
N GLN A 230 -6.60 5.50 23.90
CA GLN A 230 -6.58 6.79 24.58
C GLN A 230 -5.13 7.22 24.79
N ASP A 231 -4.81 8.48 24.47
CA ASP A 231 -3.52 9.05 24.81
C ASP A 231 -3.46 9.31 26.32
N LYS A 232 -2.30 8.99 26.90
CA LYS A 232 -2.01 9.37 28.29
C LYS A 232 -1.63 10.84 28.35
#